data_c808a1f0b5ed41c06283c1f8a9185fb4
#
_entry.id   c808a1f0b5ed41c06283c1f8a9185fb4
#
_cell.length_a   1.000
_cell.length_b   1.000
_cell.length_c   1.000
_cell.angle_alpha   90.00
_cell.angle_beta   90.00
_cell.angle_gamma   90.00
#
_symmetry.space_group_name_H-M   'P 1'
#
loop_
_entity.id
_entity.type
_entity.pdbx_description
1 polymer ?
#
loop_
_entity_poly.entity_id
_entity_poly.type
_entity_poly.pdbx_seq_one_letter_code
_entity_poly.pdbx_strand_id
1 'polypeptide(L)'
;SLALMAASKSAPLTGAVTVSCPDGAGNRCLVAVTGWTQPVTRFDVDAVKGDVVKSVFNTDATYPEFADLVAEEATVPGRDGTPIPLSIIHRKDLKLDGSTPCILEGYGAYGYSFTPGFNYTYSVAAVGVIMAIAHVRGGGEGGEAWYKAGYKTTKPNTWQDFIAAAEFLIAKGYTSPARLTGRGTSAGGILIGRAITE
;
A
#
# COMPACT_ATOMS: atom_id res chain seq x y z
N SER A 1 -0.15 -15.84 19.99
CA SER A 1 -1.07 -14.70 19.99
C SER A 1 -0.52 -13.47 20.72
N LEU A 2 0.09 -13.60 21.92
CA LEU A 2 0.67 -12.50 22.69
C LEU A 2 1.98 -11.96 22.08
N ALA A 3 2.83 -12.80 21.49
CA ALA A 3 4.05 -12.40 20.80
C ALA A 3 3.75 -11.63 19.50
N LEU A 4 2.71 -12.02 18.77
CA LEU A 4 2.20 -11.27 17.60
C LEU A 4 1.66 -9.88 18.02
N MET A 5 1.00 -9.79 19.18
CA MET A 5 0.51 -8.53 19.73
C MET A 5 1.64 -7.61 20.24
N ALA A 6 2.73 -8.18 20.76
CA ALA A 6 3.90 -7.40 21.17
C ALA A 6 4.68 -6.84 19.96
N ALA A 7 4.81 -7.63 18.89
CA ALA A 7 5.38 -7.18 17.63
C ALA A 7 4.49 -6.12 16.93
N SER A 8 3.16 -6.23 17.07
CA SER A 8 2.21 -5.27 16.50
C SER A 8 2.18 -3.92 17.25
N LYS A 9 2.60 -3.88 18.51
CA LYS A 9 2.66 -2.61 19.28
C LYS A 9 3.80 -1.68 18.87
N SER A 10 4.80 -2.19 18.14
CA SER A 10 5.93 -1.40 17.64
C SER A 10 5.92 -1.21 16.11
N ALA A 11 5.02 -1.89 15.39
CA ALA A 11 4.88 -1.72 13.96
C ALA A 11 3.82 -0.64 13.66
N PRO A 12 4.07 0.31 12.77
CA PRO A 12 3.04 1.21 12.29
C PRO A 12 1.93 0.39 11.62
N LEU A 13 0.69 0.86 11.76
CA LEU A 13 -0.53 0.19 11.27
C LEU A 13 -0.55 -0.06 9.74
N THR A 14 0.41 0.49 9.01
CA THR A 14 0.57 0.44 7.54
C THR A 14 1.58 -0.61 7.08
N GLY A 15 1.61 -1.77 7.71
CA GLY A 15 2.57 -2.83 7.40
C GLY A 15 1.95 -4.17 7.07
N ALA A 16 2.72 -5.02 6.39
CA ALA A 16 2.43 -6.42 6.16
C ALA A 16 3.28 -7.30 7.08
N VAL A 17 2.66 -8.37 7.59
CA VAL A 17 3.33 -9.37 8.43
C VAL A 17 3.24 -10.72 7.75
N THR A 18 4.38 -11.38 7.61
CA THR A 18 4.44 -12.78 7.15
C THR A 18 5.01 -13.65 8.25
N VAL A 19 4.46 -14.85 8.40
CA VAL A 19 4.89 -15.82 9.38
C VAL A 19 5.24 -17.13 8.68
N SER A 20 6.43 -17.65 8.95
CA SER A 20 6.88 -18.94 8.46
C SER A 20 7.39 -19.77 9.65
N CYS A 21 6.84 -20.96 9.84
CA CYS A 21 7.20 -21.86 10.93
C CYS A 21 7.80 -23.15 10.35
N PRO A 22 9.13 -23.17 10.11
CA PRO A 22 9.79 -24.26 9.40
C PRO A 22 9.81 -25.59 10.17
N ASP A 23 9.58 -25.57 11.48
CA ASP A 23 9.51 -26.79 12.30
C ASP A 23 8.20 -27.58 12.15
N GLY A 24 7.25 -27.06 11.37
CA GLY A 24 5.94 -27.67 11.14
C GLY A 24 5.04 -27.77 12.37
N ALA A 25 5.60 -27.62 13.57
CA ALA A 25 4.88 -27.67 14.85
C ALA A 25 4.42 -26.27 15.32
N GLY A 26 4.91 -25.22 14.68
CA GLY A 26 4.60 -23.84 15.03
C GLY A 26 5.28 -23.34 16.31
N ASN A 27 6.26 -24.09 16.84
CA ASN A 27 6.98 -23.72 18.05
C ASN A 27 8.05 -22.65 17.79
N ARG A 28 8.68 -22.71 16.61
CA ARG A 28 9.68 -21.73 16.18
C ARG A 28 9.27 -21.14 14.84
N CYS A 29 9.12 -19.83 14.81
CA CYS A 29 8.64 -19.12 13.63
C CYS A 29 9.58 -17.96 13.30
N LEU A 30 9.73 -17.71 12.00
CA LEU A 30 10.30 -16.49 11.47
C LEU A 30 9.15 -15.53 11.14
N VAL A 31 9.12 -14.39 11.80
CA VAL A 31 8.14 -13.32 11.54
C VAL A 31 8.84 -12.19 10.81
N ALA A 32 8.35 -11.83 9.63
CA ALA A 32 8.84 -10.68 8.88
C ALA A 32 7.78 -9.58 8.86
N VAL A 33 8.21 -8.37 9.18
CA VAL A 33 7.39 -7.16 9.18
C VAL A 33 7.97 -6.19 8.16
N THR A 34 7.13 -5.63 7.30
CA THR A 34 7.51 -4.65 6.29
C THR A 34 6.41 -3.60 6.13
N GLY A 35 6.73 -2.45 5.56
CA GLY A 35 5.75 -1.41 5.22
C GLY A 35 6.13 -0.71 3.93
N TRP A 36 5.33 0.25 3.48
CA TRP A 36 5.62 1.02 2.26
C TRP A 36 6.97 1.75 2.34
N THR A 37 7.28 2.28 3.52
CA THR A 37 8.50 3.05 3.79
C THR A 37 9.47 2.35 4.74
N GLN A 38 9.13 1.14 5.19
CA GLN A 38 9.93 0.38 6.16
C GLN A 38 10.49 -0.89 5.54
N PRO A 39 11.83 -1.05 5.51
CA PRO A 39 12.47 -2.29 5.11
C PRO A 39 11.99 -3.47 5.92
N VAL A 40 12.10 -4.65 5.33
CA VAL A 40 11.75 -5.90 6.01
C VAL A 40 12.60 -6.07 7.27
N THR A 41 11.95 -6.18 8.41
CA THR A 41 12.58 -6.60 9.66
C THR A 41 12.08 -7.98 10.04
N ARG A 42 13.01 -8.89 10.33
CA ARG A 42 12.73 -10.29 10.67
C ARG A 42 13.01 -10.54 12.14
N PHE A 43 12.15 -11.36 12.73
CA PHE A 43 12.24 -11.78 14.14
C PHE A 43 12.15 -13.30 14.22
N ASP A 44 13.04 -13.91 14.98
CA ASP A 44 12.92 -15.30 15.41
C ASP A 44 12.02 -15.36 16.64
N VAL A 45 10.96 -16.14 16.56
CA VAL A 45 9.94 -16.27 17.61
C VAL A 45 9.92 -17.71 18.12
N ASP A 46 10.12 -17.88 19.44
CA ASP A 46 9.85 -19.13 20.14
C ASP A 46 8.45 -19.03 20.77
N ALA A 47 7.46 -19.68 20.16
CA ALA A 47 6.07 -19.59 20.58
C ALA A 47 5.79 -20.32 21.90
N VAL A 48 6.67 -21.24 22.31
CA VAL A 48 6.55 -21.99 23.58
C VAL A 48 7.03 -21.13 24.74
N LYS A 49 8.17 -20.46 24.57
CA LYS A 49 8.76 -19.60 25.61
C LYS A 49 8.21 -18.17 25.57
N GLY A 50 7.68 -17.75 24.43
CA GLY A 50 7.25 -16.37 24.20
C GLY A 50 8.40 -15.42 23.87
N ASP A 51 9.58 -15.95 23.54
CA ASP A 51 10.76 -15.16 23.21
C ASP A 51 10.63 -14.59 21.78
N VAL A 52 11.00 -13.31 21.61
CA VAL A 52 11.07 -12.63 20.32
C VAL A 52 12.42 -11.93 20.22
N VAL A 53 13.25 -12.34 19.28
CA VAL A 53 14.58 -11.76 19.06
C VAL A 53 14.73 -11.32 17.61
N LYS A 54 15.49 -10.25 17.36
CA LYS A 54 15.81 -9.80 16.00
C LYS A 54 16.62 -10.89 15.31
N SER A 55 16.13 -11.38 14.16
CA SER A 55 16.76 -12.47 13.44
C SER A 55 18.10 -12.07 12.84
N VAL A 56 19.02 -13.03 12.76
CA VAL A 56 20.31 -12.91 12.05
C VAL A 56 20.15 -12.72 10.54
N PHE A 57 18.97 -13.02 9.99
CA PHE A 57 18.64 -12.83 8.57
C PHE A 57 18.28 -11.38 8.21
N ASN A 58 18.39 -10.42 9.15
CA ASN A 58 18.29 -9.01 8.83
C ASN A 58 19.58 -8.53 8.16
N THR A 59 19.43 -7.53 7.29
CA THR A 59 20.56 -6.81 6.70
C THR A 59 20.85 -5.56 7.50
N ASP A 60 22.10 -5.09 7.50
CA ASP A 60 22.48 -3.80 8.08
C ASP A 60 22.26 -2.63 7.10
N ALA A 61 21.55 -2.87 6.00
CA ALA A 61 21.24 -1.83 5.02
C ALA A 61 20.39 -0.73 5.65
N THR A 62 20.80 0.51 5.46
CA THR A 62 20.10 1.70 5.88
C THR A 62 19.59 2.47 4.67
N TYR A 63 18.46 3.11 4.83
CA TYR A 63 17.80 3.90 3.77
C TYR A 63 17.44 5.27 4.34
N PRO A 64 18.43 6.17 4.50
CA PRO A 64 18.23 7.46 5.14
C PRO A 64 17.20 8.33 4.41
N GLU A 65 17.05 8.17 3.09
CA GLU A 65 16.06 8.86 2.26
C GLU A 65 14.61 8.54 2.63
N PHE A 66 14.36 7.43 3.33
CA PHE A 66 13.02 7.07 3.82
C PHE A 66 12.71 7.61 5.23
N ALA A 67 13.70 8.18 5.92
CA ALA A 67 13.55 8.60 7.33
C ALA A 67 12.45 9.65 7.51
N ASP A 68 12.26 10.53 6.51
CA ASP A 68 11.26 11.61 6.54
C ASP A 68 9.99 11.28 5.75
N LEU A 69 9.82 10.03 5.35
CA LEU A 69 8.60 9.58 4.67
C LEU A 69 7.60 9.01 5.67
N VAL A 70 6.33 9.20 5.34
CA VAL A 70 5.19 8.55 5.99
C VAL A 70 4.33 7.88 4.93
N ALA A 71 3.59 6.86 5.37
CA ALA A 71 2.52 6.26 4.60
C ALA A 71 1.21 6.48 5.37
N GLU A 72 0.24 7.09 4.72
CA GLU A 72 -1.10 7.30 5.24
C GLU A 72 -2.07 6.36 4.53
N GLU A 73 -3.05 5.85 5.26
CA GLU A 73 -4.15 5.07 4.70
C GLU A 73 -5.43 5.90 4.77
N ALA A 74 -6.04 6.13 3.63
CA ALA A 74 -7.30 6.84 3.51
C ALA A 74 -8.39 5.91 2.96
N THR A 75 -9.64 6.30 3.18
CA THR A 75 -10.80 5.68 2.55
C THR A 75 -11.50 6.70 1.69
N VAL A 76 -11.60 6.41 0.41
CA VAL A 76 -12.23 7.27 -0.58
C VAL A 76 -13.65 6.76 -0.87
N PRO A 77 -14.68 7.61 -0.83
CA PRO A 77 -16.01 7.18 -1.27
C PRO A 77 -16.00 7.01 -2.79
N GLY A 78 -16.26 5.80 -3.26
CA GLY A 78 -16.53 5.53 -4.66
C GLY A 78 -17.84 6.19 -5.10
N ARG A 79 -18.06 6.32 -6.42
CA ARG A 79 -19.30 6.93 -6.97
C ARG A 79 -20.59 6.23 -6.54
N ASP A 80 -20.52 4.94 -6.24
CA ASP A 80 -21.60 4.12 -5.72
C ASP A 80 -21.62 4.00 -4.18
N GLY A 81 -20.78 4.80 -3.50
CA GLY A 81 -20.62 4.79 -2.04
C GLY A 81 -19.71 3.68 -1.51
N THR A 82 -19.14 2.83 -2.36
CA THR A 82 -18.18 1.80 -1.94
C THR A 82 -16.93 2.47 -1.33
N PRO A 83 -16.48 2.05 -0.14
CA PRO A 83 -15.25 2.58 0.46
C PRO A 83 -14.02 2.01 -0.26
N ILE A 84 -13.28 2.86 -0.97
CA ILE A 84 -12.08 2.49 -1.73
C ILE A 84 -10.85 2.82 -0.89
N PRO A 85 -9.99 1.84 -0.54
CA PRO A 85 -8.76 2.11 0.18
C PRO A 85 -7.75 2.85 -0.72
N LEU A 86 -7.00 3.77 -0.11
CA LEU A 86 -5.97 4.56 -0.78
C LEU A 86 -4.77 4.69 0.15
N SER A 87 -3.62 4.17 -0.27
CA SER A 87 -2.35 4.38 0.42
C SER A 87 -1.63 5.58 -0.17
N ILE A 88 -1.13 6.50 0.68
CA ILE A 88 -0.48 7.74 0.26
C ILE A 88 0.89 7.83 0.93
N ILE A 89 1.95 7.85 0.14
CA ILE A 89 3.34 7.92 0.60
C ILE A 89 3.90 9.30 0.26
N HIS A 90 4.34 10.02 1.26
CA HIS A 90 4.83 11.39 1.10
C HIS A 90 5.80 11.79 2.21
N ARG A 91 6.40 12.97 2.09
CA ARG A 91 7.22 13.54 3.15
C ARG A 91 6.36 14.02 4.33
N LYS A 92 6.91 13.92 5.54
CA LYS A 92 6.27 14.39 6.79
C LYS A 92 5.90 15.88 6.75
N ASP A 93 6.67 16.67 6.01
CA ASP A 93 6.50 18.13 5.89
C ASP A 93 5.61 18.55 4.72
N LEU A 94 4.85 17.62 4.12
CA LEU A 94 3.92 17.89 3.02
C LEU A 94 2.93 18.99 3.38
N LYS A 95 2.76 19.94 2.46
CA LYS A 95 1.71 20.96 2.52
C LYS A 95 0.55 20.57 1.61
N LEU A 96 -0.65 20.61 2.14
CA LEU A 96 -1.88 20.29 1.40
C LEU A 96 -2.38 21.54 0.67
N ASP A 97 -1.60 22.06 -0.27
CA ASP A 97 -1.88 23.28 -1.06
C ASP A 97 -2.03 23.01 -2.57
N GLY A 98 -2.03 21.73 -2.96
CA GLY A 98 -2.15 21.30 -4.35
C GLY A 98 -0.89 21.48 -5.19
N SER A 99 0.22 21.95 -4.61
CA SER A 99 1.45 22.24 -5.35
C SER A 99 2.35 21.03 -5.58
N THR A 100 2.11 19.90 -4.88
CA THR A 100 2.98 18.74 -4.93
C THR A 100 2.63 17.83 -6.10
N PRO A 101 3.62 17.39 -6.93
CA PRO A 101 3.42 16.37 -7.94
C PRO A 101 2.99 15.03 -7.30
N CYS A 102 2.09 14.32 -7.96
CA CYS A 102 1.59 13.03 -7.49
C CYS A 102 1.58 11.99 -8.60
N ILE A 103 2.03 10.79 -8.29
CA ILE A 103 1.86 9.60 -9.11
C ILE A 103 0.82 8.72 -8.42
N LEU A 104 -0.36 8.60 -9.04
CA LEU A 104 -1.41 7.69 -8.61
C LEU A 104 -1.29 6.37 -9.37
N GLU A 105 -1.03 5.30 -8.66
CA GLU A 105 -0.90 3.95 -9.21
C GLU A 105 -2.17 3.13 -8.96
N GLY A 106 -2.55 2.30 -9.95
CA GLY A 106 -3.63 1.34 -9.81
C GLY A 106 -3.48 0.16 -10.76
N TYR A 107 -4.14 -0.95 -10.45
CA TYR A 107 -4.11 -2.16 -11.26
C TYR A 107 -5.50 -2.72 -11.53
N GLY A 108 -6.18 -3.25 -10.53
CA GLY A 108 -7.58 -3.68 -10.57
C GLY A 108 -7.88 -4.86 -11.48
N ALA A 109 -6.99 -5.84 -11.57
CA ALA A 109 -7.19 -7.01 -12.41
C ALA A 109 -6.68 -8.28 -11.73
N TYR A 110 -7.21 -9.43 -12.15
CA TYR A 110 -6.78 -10.78 -11.76
C TYR A 110 -6.80 -11.06 -10.24
N GLY A 111 -7.51 -10.27 -9.45
CA GLY A 111 -7.48 -10.40 -8.00
C GLY A 111 -6.11 -10.09 -7.40
N TYR A 112 -5.24 -9.38 -8.13
CA TYR A 112 -3.94 -8.96 -7.60
C TYR A 112 -4.12 -7.82 -6.59
N SER A 113 -3.52 -7.96 -5.41
CA SER A 113 -3.56 -6.95 -4.36
C SER A 113 -2.23 -6.21 -4.27
N PHE A 114 -2.27 -4.89 -4.18
CA PHE A 114 -1.17 -4.14 -3.65
C PHE A 114 -1.13 -4.31 -2.13
N THR A 115 -0.04 -4.86 -1.64
CA THR A 115 0.18 -5.02 -0.20
C THR A 115 1.35 -4.16 0.26
N PRO A 116 1.32 -3.61 1.48
CA PRO A 116 2.45 -2.88 2.02
C PRO A 116 3.73 -3.70 1.92
N GLY A 117 4.73 -3.13 1.25
CA GLY A 117 6.02 -3.76 1.07
C GLY A 117 7.07 -2.71 0.70
N PHE A 118 8.23 -2.80 1.32
CA PHE A 118 9.32 -1.88 1.04
C PHE A 118 9.76 -2.01 -0.42
N ASN A 119 9.69 -0.90 -1.13
CA ASN A 119 10.16 -0.80 -2.51
C ASN A 119 10.94 0.52 -2.66
N TYR A 120 12.18 0.40 -3.13
CA TYR A 120 13.05 1.56 -3.33
C TYR A 120 12.48 2.59 -4.31
N THR A 121 11.58 2.19 -5.19
CA THR A 121 10.86 3.12 -6.10
C THR A 121 10.14 4.23 -5.34
N TYR A 122 9.69 3.96 -4.10
CA TYR A 122 9.04 4.98 -3.26
C TYR A 122 9.99 6.05 -2.74
N SER A 123 11.32 5.91 -2.93
CA SER A 123 12.29 6.96 -2.62
C SER A 123 12.06 8.25 -3.42
N VAL A 124 11.29 8.18 -4.52
CA VAL A 124 10.86 9.38 -5.26
C VAL A 124 10.06 10.34 -4.36
N ALA A 125 9.44 9.84 -3.30
CA ALA A 125 8.76 10.68 -2.32
C ALA A 125 9.73 11.55 -1.52
N ALA A 126 10.98 11.13 -1.33
CA ALA A 126 12.00 11.92 -0.65
C ALA A 126 12.38 13.20 -1.41
N VAL A 127 12.23 13.21 -2.73
CA VAL A 127 12.44 14.40 -3.57
C VAL A 127 11.17 15.21 -3.80
N GLY A 128 10.11 14.96 -3.04
CA GLY A 128 8.91 15.79 -3.01
C GLY A 128 7.82 15.38 -4.03
N VAL A 129 7.75 14.09 -4.40
CA VAL A 129 6.66 13.53 -5.21
C VAL A 129 5.79 12.64 -4.34
N ILE A 130 4.47 12.83 -4.36
CA ILE A 130 3.55 11.91 -3.69
C ILE A 130 3.43 10.63 -4.52
N MET A 131 3.56 9.47 -3.85
CA MET A 131 3.20 8.17 -4.40
C MET A 131 1.89 7.71 -3.77
N ALA A 132 0.85 7.61 -4.56
CA ALA A 132 -0.45 7.13 -4.09
C ALA A 132 -0.82 5.82 -4.80
N ILE A 133 -1.46 4.89 -4.08
CA ILE A 133 -1.85 3.57 -4.58
C ILE A 133 -3.35 3.42 -4.33
N ALA A 134 -4.13 3.39 -5.40
CA ALA A 134 -5.56 3.15 -5.32
C ALA A 134 -5.83 1.63 -5.37
N HIS A 135 -6.43 1.11 -4.30
CA HIS A 135 -6.79 -0.29 -4.15
C HIS A 135 -8.16 -0.54 -4.78
N VAL A 136 -8.21 -0.41 -6.10
CA VAL A 136 -9.46 -0.42 -6.87
C VAL A 136 -10.08 -1.80 -6.99
N ARG A 137 -11.40 -1.87 -7.16
CA ARG A 137 -12.12 -3.12 -7.44
C ARG A 137 -11.58 -3.82 -8.69
N GLY A 138 -11.58 -5.16 -8.67
CA GLY A 138 -10.90 -6.03 -9.63
C GLY A 138 -9.55 -6.53 -9.13
N GLY A 139 -9.01 -5.91 -8.07
CA GLY A 139 -7.94 -6.43 -7.22
C GLY A 139 -8.45 -7.46 -6.22
N GLY A 140 -7.59 -7.91 -5.32
CA GLY A 140 -7.88 -8.92 -4.30
C GLY A 140 -8.00 -8.38 -2.87
N GLU A 141 -7.88 -7.07 -2.67
CA GLU A 141 -7.77 -6.44 -1.35
C GLU A 141 -8.97 -6.73 -0.45
N GLY A 142 -10.18 -6.77 -1.01
CA GLY A 142 -11.42 -7.15 -0.33
C GLY A 142 -11.84 -8.60 -0.61
N GLY A 143 -10.92 -9.46 -1.10
CA GLY A 143 -11.20 -10.86 -1.43
C GLY A 143 -12.01 -11.04 -2.72
N GLU A 144 -12.65 -12.20 -2.86
CA GLU A 144 -13.35 -12.61 -4.07
C GLU A 144 -14.47 -11.64 -4.48
N ALA A 145 -15.18 -11.06 -3.53
CA ALA A 145 -16.25 -10.09 -3.82
C ALA A 145 -15.67 -8.81 -4.44
N TRP A 146 -14.52 -8.34 -3.95
CA TRP A 146 -13.82 -7.18 -4.48
C TRP A 146 -13.33 -7.41 -5.91
N TYR A 147 -12.75 -8.60 -6.15
CA TYR A 147 -12.35 -9.02 -7.49
C TYR A 147 -13.53 -9.02 -8.47
N LYS A 148 -14.62 -9.68 -8.10
CA LYS A 148 -15.82 -9.77 -8.96
C LYS A 148 -16.49 -8.42 -9.20
N ALA A 149 -16.40 -7.50 -8.25
CA ALA A 149 -16.94 -6.15 -8.39
C ALA A 149 -16.17 -5.26 -9.39
N GLY A 150 -15.01 -5.71 -9.91
CA GLY A 150 -14.24 -5.06 -10.98
C GLY A 150 -13.90 -6.00 -12.13
N TYR A 151 -14.75 -6.99 -12.43
CA TYR A 151 -14.49 -8.02 -13.44
C TYR A 151 -15.62 -8.12 -14.48
N LYS A 152 -15.29 -8.36 -15.75
CA LYS A 152 -16.25 -8.48 -16.86
C LYS A 152 -17.22 -7.27 -16.91
N THR A 153 -18.51 -7.50 -16.70
CA THR A 153 -19.56 -6.47 -16.78
C THR A 153 -19.44 -5.39 -15.70
N THR A 154 -18.80 -5.70 -14.59
CA THR A 154 -18.53 -4.74 -13.48
C THR A 154 -17.17 -4.03 -13.61
N LYS A 155 -16.42 -4.31 -14.68
CA LYS A 155 -15.11 -3.71 -14.93
C LYS A 155 -15.10 -2.17 -14.90
N PRO A 156 -16.15 -1.45 -15.27
CA PRO A 156 -16.23 0.00 -15.12
C PRO A 156 -15.93 0.50 -13.69
N ASN A 157 -16.30 -0.26 -12.66
CA ASN A 157 -16.00 0.13 -11.28
C ASN A 157 -14.50 0.34 -11.04
N THR A 158 -13.63 -0.42 -11.72
CA THR A 158 -12.17 -0.32 -11.56
C THR A 158 -11.65 1.09 -11.87
N TRP A 159 -12.01 1.67 -13.02
CA TRP A 159 -11.54 3.02 -13.35
C TRP A 159 -12.35 4.11 -12.67
N GLN A 160 -13.60 3.87 -12.32
CA GLN A 160 -14.39 4.81 -11.52
C GLN A 160 -13.82 4.97 -10.11
N ASP A 161 -13.36 3.87 -9.49
CA ASP A 161 -12.66 3.89 -8.22
C ASP A 161 -11.35 4.69 -8.30
N PHE A 162 -10.61 4.51 -9.40
CA PHE A 162 -9.35 5.22 -9.64
C PHE A 162 -9.58 6.72 -9.84
N ILE A 163 -10.62 7.10 -10.60
CA ILE A 163 -11.01 8.50 -10.81
C ILE A 163 -11.42 9.12 -9.46
N ALA A 164 -12.22 8.39 -8.65
CA ALA A 164 -12.60 8.88 -7.33
C ALA A 164 -11.38 9.12 -6.42
N ALA A 165 -10.37 8.24 -6.47
CA ALA A 165 -9.11 8.44 -5.76
C ALA A 165 -8.35 9.68 -6.26
N ALA A 166 -8.31 9.91 -7.57
CA ALA A 166 -7.71 11.10 -8.17
C ALA A 166 -8.40 12.39 -7.70
N GLU A 167 -9.73 12.40 -7.77
CA GLU A 167 -10.57 13.53 -7.33
C GLU A 167 -10.39 13.81 -5.83
N PHE A 168 -10.32 12.75 -5.01
CA PHE A 168 -10.05 12.87 -3.57
C PHE A 168 -8.69 13.54 -3.29
N LEU A 169 -7.62 13.10 -3.95
CA LEU A 169 -6.28 13.68 -3.78
C LEU A 169 -6.26 15.16 -4.13
N ILE A 170 -6.96 15.55 -5.20
CA ILE A 170 -7.09 16.95 -5.62
C ILE A 170 -7.92 17.74 -4.59
N ALA A 171 -9.10 17.23 -4.22
CA ALA A 171 -10.02 17.93 -3.31
C ALA A 171 -9.42 18.13 -1.91
N LYS A 172 -8.53 17.20 -1.47
CA LYS A 172 -7.82 17.29 -0.18
C LYS A 172 -6.56 18.14 -0.25
N GLY A 173 -6.18 18.65 -1.41
CA GLY A 173 -5.01 19.50 -1.59
C GLY A 173 -3.68 18.74 -1.62
N TYR A 174 -3.68 17.42 -1.76
CA TYR A 174 -2.43 16.66 -1.96
C TYR A 174 -1.74 17.08 -3.25
N THR A 175 -2.51 17.29 -4.31
CA THR A 175 -2.01 17.63 -5.64
C THR A 175 -3.06 18.46 -6.40
N SER A 176 -2.78 18.78 -7.66
CA SER A 176 -3.72 19.44 -8.58
C SER A 176 -3.81 18.69 -9.91
N PRO A 177 -4.84 18.94 -10.74
CA PRO A 177 -4.98 18.26 -12.03
C PRO A 177 -3.75 18.37 -12.93
N ALA A 178 -3.05 19.50 -12.90
CA ALA A 178 -1.85 19.75 -13.71
C ALA A 178 -0.60 19.00 -13.18
N ARG A 179 -0.68 18.42 -11.98
CA ARG A 179 0.44 17.76 -11.29
C ARG A 179 0.18 16.29 -10.95
N LEU A 180 -0.96 15.76 -11.37
CA LEU A 180 -1.34 14.37 -11.16
C LEU A 180 -1.01 13.53 -12.40
N THR A 181 -0.31 12.43 -12.17
CA THR A 181 0.02 11.42 -13.20
C THR A 181 -0.57 10.07 -12.80
N GLY A 182 -1.30 9.45 -13.71
CA GLY A 182 -1.78 8.07 -13.54
C GLY A 182 -0.73 7.05 -14.00
N ARG A 183 -0.53 6.00 -13.21
CA ARG A 183 0.35 4.88 -13.52
C ARG A 183 -0.41 3.56 -13.46
N GLY A 184 -0.29 2.74 -14.52
CA GLY A 184 -0.84 1.38 -14.57
C GLY A 184 0.05 0.50 -15.43
N THR A 185 0.48 -0.64 -14.87
CA THR A 185 1.36 -1.59 -15.54
C THR A 185 0.54 -2.75 -16.12
N SER A 186 0.90 -3.30 -17.29
CA SER A 186 0.23 -4.46 -17.88
C SER A 186 -1.29 -4.24 -18.02
N ALA A 187 -2.13 -5.08 -17.39
CA ALA A 187 -3.57 -4.92 -17.36
C ALA A 187 -4.04 -3.60 -16.69
N GLY A 188 -3.22 -2.98 -15.85
CA GLY A 188 -3.46 -1.63 -15.33
C GLY A 188 -3.47 -0.56 -16.43
N GLY A 189 -2.93 -0.84 -17.61
CA GLY A 189 -3.06 0.03 -18.79
C GLY A 189 -4.52 0.19 -19.25
N ILE A 190 -5.36 -0.81 -19.06
CA ILE A 190 -6.81 -0.72 -19.35
C ILE A 190 -7.46 0.29 -18.40
N LEU A 191 -7.11 0.23 -17.11
CA LEU A 191 -7.58 1.18 -16.11
C LEU A 191 -7.21 2.61 -16.50
N ILE A 192 -5.91 2.86 -16.80
CA ILE A 192 -5.44 4.20 -17.16
C ILE A 192 -6.09 4.67 -18.48
N GLY A 193 -6.12 3.82 -19.51
CA GLY A 193 -6.73 4.17 -20.79
C GLY A 193 -8.20 4.58 -20.67
N ARG A 194 -8.96 3.92 -19.78
CA ARG A 194 -10.35 4.30 -19.50
C ARG A 194 -10.45 5.55 -18.64
N ALA A 195 -9.61 5.68 -17.60
CA ALA A 195 -9.65 6.83 -16.71
C ALA A 195 -9.38 8.18 -17.41
N ILE A 196 -8.57 8.18 -18.48
CA ILE A 196 -8.28 9.42 -19.25
C ILE A 196 -9.33 9.73 -20.33
N THR A 197 -10.28 8.83 -20.60
CA THR A 197 -11.34 9.01 -21.61
C THR A 197 -12.71 9.27 -21.00
N GLU A 198 -12.85 9.21 -19.68
CA GLU A 198 -14.05 9.53 -18.91
C GLU A 198 -13.92 10.83 -18.13
#